data_3edbeddb69306c17bf7cdd30ee5e6dd1
#
_entry.id   3edbeddb69306c17bf7cdd30ee5e6dd1
#
_cell.length_a   1.000
_cell.length_b   1.000
_cell.length_c   1.000
_cell.angle_alpha   90.00
_cell.angle_beta   90.00
_cell.angle_gamma   90.00
#
_symmetry.space_group_name_H-M   'P 1'
#
loop_
_entity.id
_entity.type
_entity.pdbx_description
1 polymer ?
#
loop_
_entity_poly.entity_id
_entity_poly.type
_entity_poly.pdbx_seq_one_letter_code
_entity_poly.pdbx_strand_id
1 'polypeptide(L)'
;SDTDGQAKWYYKALEEFNKENEGKIHVTDESISTESDYEEKLTTDFASGNVPNAFLQYGGSRTREYVDAGYILDLTPYFEQYPEWKEGVQDFAWETTQFDGIERTYGIPWSAYQLCLYYNKDYLDQVGVDVPESWDDLVDACAKLKEAGIQPFNYSDKDNYHFEHLMSALALKAYGTSI
;
A
#
# COMPACT_ATOMS: atom_id res chain seq x y z
N SER A 1 -10.88 -9.14 -8.56
CA SER A 1 -11.66 -10.29 -9.03
C SER A 1 -12.86 -10.47 -8.11
N ASP A 2 -13.97 -11.02 -8.58
CA ASP A 2 -15.21 -11.25 -7.81
C ASP A 2 -15.03 -12.11 -6.55
N THR A 3 -13.83 -12.66 -6.34
CA THR A 3 -13.43 -13.44 -5.16
C THR A 3 -12.79 -12.62 -4.06
N ASP A 4 -12.48 -11.35 -4.31
CA ASP A 4 -11.91 -10.45 -3.32
C ASP A 4 -13.04 -9.85 -2.45
N GLY A 5 -12.98 -10.08 -1.14
CA GLY A 5 -13.98 -9.57 -0.20
C GLY A 5 -14.06 -8.04 -0.18
N GLN A 6 -12.95 -7.34 -0.42
CA GLN A 6 -12.92 -5.87 -0.48
C GLN A 6 -13.61 -5.35 -1.75
N ALA A 7 -13.39 -5.99 -2.90
CA ALA A 7 -14.04 -5.62 -4.15
C ALA A 7 -15.56 -5.69 -4.05
N LYS A 8 -16.08 -6.70 -3.37
CA LYS A 8 -17.54 -6.85 -3.18
C LYS A 8 -18.16 -5.67 -2.41
N TRP A 9 -17.48 -5.18 -1.38
CA TRP A 9 -17.95 -4.01 -0.63
C TRP A 9 -17.85 -2.73 -1.44
N TYR A 10 -16.78 -2.59 -2.19
CA TYR A 10 -16.57 -1.45 -3.09
C TYR A 10 -17.68 -1.34 -4.13
N TYR A 11 -17.98 -2.42 -4.86
CA TYR A 11 -19.05 -2.41 -5.87
C TYR A 11 -20.42 -2.13 -5.27
N LYS A 12 -20.69 -2.66 -4.08
CA LYS A 12 -21.94 -2.37 -3.38
C LYS A 12 -22.03 -0.87 -3.01
N ALA A 13 -20.99 -0.29 -2.46
CA ALA A 13 -20.96 1.13 -2.11
C ALA A 13 -21.11 2.02 -3.35
N LEU A 14 -20.48 1.63 -4.47
CA LEU A 14 -20.58 2.33 -5.74
C LEU A 14 -22.01 2.30 -6.31
N GLU A 15 -22.66 1.15 -6.25
CA GLU A 15 -24.07 1.01 -6.67
C GLU A 15 -25.00 1.87 -5.81
N GLU A 16 -24.84 1.82 -4.50
CA GLU A 16 -25.62 2.63 -3.55
C GLU A 16 -25.40 4.13 -3.82
N PHE A 17 -24.15 4.58 -3.97
CA PHE A 17 -23.82 5.96 -4.30
C PHE A 17 -24.47 6.43 -5.60
N ASN A 18 -24.37 5.66 -6.67
CA ASN A 18 -24.94 5.99 -7.97
C ASN A 18 -26.47 6.07 -7.91
N LYS A 19 -27.11 5.21 -7.12
CA LYS A 19 -28.56 5.23 -6.90
C LYS A 19 -29.00 6.45 -6.12
N GLU A 20 -28.29 6.81 -5.05
CA GLU A 20 -28.61 7.96 -4.21
C GLU A 20 -28.40 9.29 -4.94
N ASN A 21 -27.50 9.33 -5.91
CA ASN A 21 -27.14 10.50 -6.69
C ASN A 21 -27.69 10.46 -8.12
N GLU A 22 -28.71 9.65 -8.40
CA GLU A 22 -29.31 9.54 -9.71
C GLU A 22 -29.69 10.91 -10.31
N GLY A 23 -29.27 11.14 -11.54
CA GLY A 23 -29.49 12.39 -12.27
C GLY A 23 -28.61 13.58 -11.85
N LYS A 24 -27.68 13.38 -10.90
CA LYS A 24 -26.74 14.42 -10.46
C LYS A 24 -25.29 14.02 -10.69
N ILE A 25 -24.88 12.87 -10.14
CA ILE A 25 -23.51 12.35 -10.23
C ILE A 25 -23.60 10.86 -10.54
N HIS A 26 -22.80 10.40 -11.48
CA HIS A 26 -22.61 8.97 -11.76
C HIS A 26 -21.14 8.66 -11.76
N VAL A 27 -20.73 7.69 -10.96
CA VAL A 27 -19.35 7.20 -10.90
C VAL A 27 -19.25 5.93 -11.75
N THR A 28 -18.35 5.93 -12.70
CA THR A 28 -18.01 4.78 -13.54
C THR A 28 -16.72 4.15 -13.03
N ASP A 29 -16.73 2.86 -12.80
CA ASP A 29 -15.55 2.10 -12.42
C ASP A 29 -14.74 1.74 -13.70
N GLU A 30 -13.49 2.19 -13.73
CA GLU A 30 -12.51 1.88 -14.78
C GLU A 30 -11.34 1.05 -14.26
N SER A 31 -11.55 0.29 -13.18
CA SER A 31 -10.52 -0.53 -12.55
C SER A 31 -9.91 -1.54 -13.50
N ILE A 32 -8.60 -1.73 -13.38
CA ILE A 32 -7.81 -2.70 -14.12
C ILE A 32 -7.25 -3.71 -13.12
N SER A 33 -7.30 -5.00 -13.47
CA SER A 33 -6.95 -6.09 -12.57
C SER A 33 -5.44 -6.30 -12.36
N THR A 34 -4.62 -5.79 -13.27
CA THR A 34 -3.16 -5.94 -13.27
C THR A 34 -2.52 -4.61 -12.90
N GLU A 35 -1.66 -4.60 -11.88
CA GLU A 35 -1.02 -3.37 -11.39
C GLU A 35 -0.19 -2.68 -12.47
N SER A 36 0.63 -3.44 -13.23
CA SER A 36 1.45 -2.90 -14.30
C SER A 36 0.64 -2.22 -15.40
N ASP A 37 -0.50 -2.82 -15.81
CA ASP A 37 -1.37 -2.26 -16.85
C ASP A 37 -2.10 -1.01 -16.32
N TYR A 38 -2.43 -1.00 -15.04
CA TYR A 38 -3.01 0.16 -14.38
C TYR A 38 -2.03 1.35 -14.33
N GLU A 39 -0.78 1.13 -13.94
CA GLU A 39 0.24 2.18 -13.89
C GLU A 39 0.56 2.72 -15.29
N GLU A 40 0.64 1.85 -16.31
CA GLU A 40 0.85 2.26 -17.69
C GLU A 40 -0.33 3.13 -18.21
N LYS A 41 -1.57 2.70 -17.94
CA LYS A 41 -2.77 3.47 -18.28
C LYS A 41 -2.76 4.82 -17.56
N LEU A 42 -2.52 4.84 -16.26
CA LEU A 42 -2.52 6.07 -15.47
C LEU A 42 -1.48 7.08 -16.01
N THR A 43 -0.27 6.62 -16.28
CA THR A 43 0.80 7.44 -16.88
C THR A 43 0.38 8.00 -18.22
N THR A 44 -0.25 7.19 -19.08
CA THR A 44 -0.74 7.61 -20.39
C THR A 44 -1.87 8.62 -20.29
N ASP A 45 -2.81 8.41 -19.36
CA ASP A 45 -3.93 9.32 -19.13
C ASP A 45 -3.43 10.70 -18.67
N PHE A 46 -2.48 10.75 -17.74
CA PHE A 46 -1.86 12.01 -17.32
C PHE A 46 -1.12 12.70 -18.45
N ALA A 47 -0.33 11.96 -19.23
CA ALA A 47 0.43 12.52 -20.36
C ALA A 47 -0.48 13.07 -21.48
N SER A 48 -1.64 12.47 -21.69
CA SER A 48 -2.62 12.88 -22.70
C SER A 48 -3.61 13.95 -22.21
N GLY A 49 -3.62 14.27 -20.91
CA GLY A 49 -4.59 15.16 -20.28
C GLY A 49 -5.97 14.54 -20.03
N ASN A 50 -6.10 13.22 -20.20
CA ASN A 50 -7.33 12.49 -19.93
C ASN A 50 -7.34 11.94 -18.49
N VAL A 51 -7.09 12.82 -17.53
CA VAL A 51 -6.92 12.47 -16.11
C VAL A 51 -8.23 11.96 -15.51
N PRO A 52 -8.24 10.81 -14.83
CA PRO A 52 -9.43 10.33 -14.12
C PRO A 52 -9.81 11.28 -12.97
N ASN A 53 -11.10 11.34 -12.65
CA ASN A 53 -11.58 12.19 -11.54
C ASN A 53 -11.11 11.73 -10.16
N ALA A 54 -10.94 10.42 -10.00
CA ALA A 54 -10.34 9.80 -8.82
C ALA A 54 -9.55 8.57 -9.25
N PHE A 55 -8.44 8.31 -8.60
CA PHE A 55 -7.58 7.17 -8.90
C PHE A 55 -6.88 6.66 -7.63
N LEU A 56 -6.52 5.38 -7.64
CA LEU A 56 -5.74 4.77 -6.58
C LEU A 56 -4.25 4.98 -6.87
N GLN A 57 -3.49 5.37 -5.84
CA GLN A 57 -2.05 5.43 -5.94
C GLN A 57 -1.40 5.12 -4.59
N TYR A 58 -0.19 4.59 -4.64
CA TYR A 58 0.65 4.46 -3.46
C TYR A 58 1.15 5.84 -3.04
N GLY A 59 1.25 6.07 -1.74
CA GLY A 59 1.83 7.30 -1.20
C GLY A 59 3.33 7.45 -1.48
N GLY A 60 3.94 8.46 -0.89
CA GLY A 60 5.37 8.72 -1.01
C GLY A 60 5.78 9.25 -2.40
N SER A 61 6.98 8.86 -2.86
CA SER A 61 7.58 9.41 -4.09
C SER A 61 6.76 9.20 -5.35
N ARG A 62 6.02 8.10 -5.44
CA ARG A 62 5.16 7.81 -6.61
C ARG A 62 4.04 8.84 -6.81
N THR A 63 3.51 9.38 -5.72
CA THR A 63 2.45 10.40 -5.79
C THR A 63 3.01 11.81 -5.82
N ARG A 64 4.22 12.03 -5.31
CA ARG A 64 4.86 13.34 -5.21
C ARG A 64 4.92 14.08 -6.53
N GLU A 65 5.27 13.39 -7.61
CA GLU A 65 5.37 13.99 -8.95
C GLU A 65 4.03 14.57 -9.43
N TYR A 66 2.92 13.89 -9.13
CA TYR A 66 1.58 14.37 -9.49
C TYR A 66 1.14 15.57 -8.63
N VAL A 67 1.57 15.62 -7.36
CA VAL A 67 1.34 16.76 -6.47
C VAL A 67 2.12 17.98 -6.96
N ASP A 68 3.41 17.83 -7.24
CA ASP A 68 4.29 18.90 -7.70
C ASP A 68 3.87 19.45 -9.08
N ALA A 69 3.29 18.59 -9.93
CA ALA A 69 2.72 18.98 -11.23
C ALA A 69 1.34 19.64 -11.11
N GLY A 70 0.73 19.65 -9.91
CA GLY A 70 -0.59 20.23 -9.68
C GLY A 70 -1.76 19.43 -10.22
N TYR A 71 -1.58 18.13 -10.45
CA TYR A 71 -2.63 17.24 -10.96
C TYR A 71 -3.57 16.73 -9.87
N ILE A 72 -3.17 16.77 -8.60
CA ILE A 72 -3.95 16.28 -7.49
C ILE A 72 -4.49 17.44 -6.66
N LEU A 73 -5.76 17.36 -6.34
CA LEU A 73 -6.45 18.36 -5.54
C LEU A 73 -5.95 18.34 -4.09
N ASP A 74 -5.67 19.52 -3.54
CA ASP A 74 -5.46 19.69 -2.10
C ASP A 74 -6.79 19.47 -1.36
N LEU A 75 -6.85 18.42 -0.56
CA LEU A 75 -8.04 18.05 0.21
C LEU A 75 -8.12 18.73 1.59
N THR A 76 -7.08 19.44 2.01
CA THR A 76 -7.01 20.06 3.35
C THR A 76 -8.21 20.93 3.66
N PRO A 77 -8.68 21.85 2.77
CA PRO A 77 -9.85 22.69 3.05
C PRO A 77 -11.15 21.89 3.21
N TYR A 78 -11.24 20.74 2.55
CA TYR A 78 -12.42 19.87 2.65
C TYR A 78 -12.47 19.14 3.98
N PHE A 79 -11.32 18.71 4.53
CA PHE A 79 -11.25 18.11 5.85
C PHE A 79 -11.51 19.12 6.99
N GLU A 80 -11.28 20.41 6.74
CA GLU A 80 -11.68 21.45 7.67
C GLU A 80 -13.21 21.65 7.65
N GLN A 81 -13.82 21.52 6.47
CA GLN A 81 -15.27 21.63 6.30
C GLN A 81 -16.02 20.36 6.74
N TYR A 82 -15.41 19.18 6.57
CA TYR A 82 -16.00 17.87 6.86
C TYR A 82 -15.04 17.04 7.72
N PRO A 83 -14.82 17.42 9.00
CA PRO A 83 -13.84 16.77 9.86
C PRO A 83 -14.15 15.29 10.10
N GLU A 84 -15.40 14.88 9.99
CA GLU A 84 -15.84 13.49 10.12
C GLU A 84 -15.23 12.55 9.06
N TRP A 85 -14.73 13.07 7.95
CA TRP A 85 -14.03 12.25 6.94
C TRP A 85 -12.72 11.66 7.46
N LYS A 86 -12.14 12.26 8.49
CA LYS A 86 -10.94 11.73 9.16
C LYS A 86 -11.29 10.71 10.26
N GLU A 87 -12.54 10.69 10.70
CA GLU A 87 -12.98 9.77 11.73
C GLU A 87 -12.93 8.32 11.22
N GLY A 88 -12.43 7.41 12.05
CA GLY A 88 -12.32 5.99 11.70
C GLY A 88 -11.10 5.59 10.88
N VAL A 89 -10.26 6.53 10.46
CA VAL A 89 -8.96 6.28 9.84
C VAL A 89 -7.86 6.53 10.87
N GLN A 90 -6.97 5.55 11.05
CA GLN A 90 -5.89 5.66 12.03
C GLN A 90 -4.87 6.72 11.60
N ASP A 91 -4.31 7.46 12.56
CA ASP A 91 -3.43 8.61 12.30
C ASP A 91 -2.23 8.26 11.41
N PHE A 92 -1.59 7.12 11.62
CA PHE A 92 -0.44 6.69 10.82
C PHE A 92 -0.77 6.54 9.33
N ALA A 93 -2.03 6.23 8.97
CA ALA A 93 -2.41 6.08 7.56
C ALA A 93 -2.45 7.42 6.83
N TRP A 94 -2.71 8.51 7.54
CA TRP A 94 -2.71 9.85 6.95
C TRP A 94 -1.29 10.35 6.60
N GLU A 95 -0.25 9.85 7.28
CA GLU A 95 1.14 10.20 6.98
C GLU A 95 1.52 9.85 5.53
N THR A 96 0.93 8.80 4.97
CA THR A 96 1.17 8.37 3.58
C THR A 96 0.60 9.33 2.53
N THR A 97 -0.30 10.22 2.92
CA THR A 97 -0.95 11.22 2.06
C THR A 97 -0.35 12.62 2.21
N GLN A 98 0.65 12.76 3.07
CA GLN A 98 1.41 13.97 3.31
C GLN A 98 2.83 13.82 2.76
N PHE A 99 3.46 14.92 2.43
CA PHE A 99 4.78 14.92 1.81
C PHE A 99 5.68 15.90 2.56
N ASP A 100 6.96 15.57 2.74
CA ASP A 100 7.92 16.40 3.42
C ASP A 100 7.94 17.85 2.89
N GLY A 101 7.77 18.79 3.82
CA GLY A 101 7.71 20.21 3.50
C GLY A 101 6.38 20.71 2.94
N ILE A 102 5.35 19.85 2.86
CA ILE A 102 4.00 20.22 2.44
C ILE A 102 3.01 19.81 3.54
N GLU A 103 2.52 20.82 4.28
CA GLU A 103 1.51 20.62 5.33
C GLU A 103 0.08 20.51 4.74
N ARG A 104 -0.10 19.63 3.76
CA ARG A 104 -1.36 19.45 3.05
C ARG A 104 -1.64 17.97 2.82
N THR A 105 -2.91 17.66 2.64
CA THR A 105 -3.37 16.28 2.40
C THR A 105 -3.89 16.15 0.98
N TYR A 106 -3.33 15.23 0.22
CA TYR A 106 -3.61 15.03 -1.21
C TYR A 106 -4.30 13.71 -1.53
N GLY A 107 -4.70 12.97 -0.52
CA GLY A 107 -5.37 11.70 -0.72
C GLY A 107 -6.14 11.25 0.51
N ILE A 108 -6.99 10.26 0.32
CA ILE A 108 -7.71 9.58 1.40
C ILE A 108 -7.11 8.16 1.51
N PRO A 109 -6.61 7.75 2.68
CA PRO A 109 -6.10 6.40 2.86
C PRO A 109 -7.20 5.37 2.60
N TRP A 110 -6.96 4.49 1.62
CA TRP A 110 -7.91 3.44 1.26
C TRP A 110 -7.71 2.17 2.08
N SER A 111 -6.46 1.77 2.24
CA SER A 111 -6.06 0.61 3.03
C SER A 111 -4.68 0.83 3.62
N ALA A 112 -4.41 0.14 4.71
CA ALA A 112 -3.10 0.07 5.31
C ALA A 112 -2.73 -1.39 5.56
N TYR A 113 -1.47 -1.74 5.35
CA TYR A 113 -0.94 -3.06 5.64
C TYR A 113 0.43 -2.94 6.31
N GLN A 114 0.80 -3.97 7.01
CA GLN A 114 2.09 -4.05 7.68
C GLN A 114 2.90 -5.19 7.08
N LEU A 115 4.13 -4.92 6.72
CA LEU A 115 5.07 -5.95 6.30
C LEU A 115 5.62 -6.66 7.53
N CYS A 116 5.43 -7.97 7.58
CA CYS A 116 5.87 -8.82 8.67
C CYS A 116 6.62 -10.03 8.15
N LEU A 117 7.57 -10.51 8.95
CA LEU A 117 8.16 -11.82 8.76
C LEU A 117 7.26 -12.86 9.46
N TYR A 118 6.62 -13.71 8.67
CA TYR A 118 5.86 -14.84 9.18
C TYR A 118 6.80 -16.03 9.38
N TYR A 119 6.64 -16.76 10.46
CA TYR A 119 7.44 -17.94 10.77
C TYR A 119 6.58 -19.14 11.14
N ASN A 120 7.09 -20.32 10.84
CA ASN A 120 6.48 -21.56 11.31
C ASN A 120 7.12 -21.97 12.65
N LYS A 121 6.32 -21.86 13.72
CA LYS A 121 6.79 -22.14 15.07
C LYS A 121 7.26 -23.59 15.23
N ASP A 122 6.56 -24.56 14.64
CA ASP A 122 6.92 -25.98 14.76
C ASP A 122 8.30 -26.27 14.16
N TYR A 123 8.69 -25.58 13.08
CA TYR A 123 10.02 -25.72 12.50
C TYR A 123 11.11 -25.12 13.37
N LEU A 124 10.85 -23.99 14.03
CA LEU A 124 11.78 -23.41 14.99
C LEU A 124 11.95 -24.33 16.20
N ASP A 125 10.85 -24.83 16.77
CA ASP A 125 10.86 -25.78 17.90
C ASP A 125 11.62 -27.06 17.53
N GLN A 126 11.44 -27.58 16.30
CA GLN A 126 12.12 -28.79 15.82
C GLN A 126 13.66 -28.65 15.82
N VAL A 127 14.18 -27.45 15.55
CA VAL A 127 15.62 -27.19 15.53
C VAL A 127 16.13 -26.52 16.82
N GLY A 128 15.26 -26.35 17.82
CA GLY A 128 15.60 -25.82 19.13
C GLY A 128 16.02 -24.35 19.09
N VAL A 129 15.34 -23.52 18.29
CA VAL A 129 15.56 -22.08 18.23
C VAL A 129 14.29 -21.32 18.65
N ASP A 130 14.50 -20.25 19.38
CA ASP A 130 13.45 -19.27 19.68
C ASP A 130 13.15 -18.38 18.48
N VAL A 131 12.07 -17.60 18.57
CA VAL A 131 11.73 -16.60 17.55
C VAL A 131 12.85 -15.57 17.44
N PRO A 132 13.45 -15.38 16.26
CA PRO A 132 14.54 -14.43 16.09
C PRO A 132 14.12 -12.99 16.46
N GLU A 133 14.91 -12.36 17.32
CA GLU A 133 14.73 -10.95 17.73
C GLU A 133 15.76 -10.01 17.10
N SER A 134 16.84 -10.59 16.55
CA SER A 134 17.90 -9.85 15.87
C SER A 134 18.19 -10.44 14.49
N TRP A 135 19.00 -9.73 13.71
CA TRP A 135 19.49 -10.22 12.42
C TRP A 135 20.36 -11.47 12.60
N ASP A 136 21.21 -11.47 13.60
CA ASP A 136 22.11 -12.60 13.88
C ASP A 136 21.30 -13.84 14.30
N ASP A 137 20.29 -13.69 15.14
CA ASP A 137 19.37 -14.78 15.50
C ASP A 137 18.66 -15.36 14.25
N LEU A 138 18.25 -14.49 13.33
CA LEU A 138 17.60 -14.92 12.09
C LEU A 138 18.57 -15.73 11.23
N VAL A 139 19.81 -15.29 11.11
CA VAL A 139 20.86 -15.99 10.34
C VAL A 139 21.16 -17.36 10.97
N ASP A 140 21.30 -17.41 12.29
CA ASP A 140 21.53 -18.67 13.04
C ASP A 140 20.34 -19.63 12.91
N ALA A 141 19.12 -19.13 13.02
CA ALA A 141 17.92 -19.94 12.80
C ALA A 141 17.87 -20.51 11.38
N CYS A 142 18.18 -19.68 10.37
CA CYS A 142 18.26 -20.14 8.98
C CYS A 142 19.32 -21.23 8.78
N ALA A 143 20.49 -21.12 9.41
CA ALA A 143 21.55 -22.12 9.34
C ALA A 143 21.08 -23.47 9.91
N LYS A 144 20.50 -23.47 11.11
CA LYS A 144 19.99 -24.68 11.79
C LYS A 144 18.83 -25.34 11.03
N LEU A 145 17.90 -24.54 10.48
CA LEU A 145 16.82 -25.06 9.65
C LEU A 145 17.39 -25.76 8.40
N LYS A 146 18.36 -25.14 7.74
CA LYS A 146 19.01 -25.71 6.57
C LYS A 146 19.76 -27.02 6.88
N GLU A 147 20.45 -27.11 8.01
CA GLU A 147 21.12 -28.33 8.48
C GLU A 147 20.11 -29.46 8.72
N ALA A 148 18.89 -29.12 9.20
CA ALA A 148 17.79 -30.06 9.36
C ALA A 148 17.05 -30.40 8.06
N GLY A 149 17.50 -29.90 6.91
CA GLY A 149 16.86 -30.12 5.61
C GLY A 149 15.56 -29.33 5.39
N ILE A 150 15.30 -28.32 6.21
CA ILE A 150 14.14 -27.43 6.10
C ILE A 150 14.55 -26.19 5.33
N GLN A 151 13.74 -25.79 4.33
CA GLN A 151 13.96 -24.54 3.60
C GLN A 151 13.72 -23.34 4.55
N PRO A 152 14.78 -22.58 4.91
CA PRO A 152 14.66 -21.58 5.97
C PRO A 152 13.91 -20.32 5.56
N PHE A 153 13.93 -19.96 4.27
CA PHE A 153 13.33 -18.74 3.78
C PHE A 153 12.58 -19.03 2.48
N ASN A 154 11.36 -18.50 2.37
CA ASN A 154 10.57 -18.61 1.16
C ASN A 154 9.83 -17.30 0.92
N TYR A 155 9.96 -16.74 -0.27
CA TYR A 155 9.20 -15.59 -0.72
C TYR A 155 8.97 -15.68 -2.23
N SER A 156 7.89 -15.06 -2.70
CA SER A 156 7.62 -14.93 -4.12
C SER A 156 8.25 -13.65 -4.64
N ASP A 157 8.87 -13.68 -5.81
CA ASP A 157 9.40 -12.48 -6.47
C ASP A 157 9.06 -12.45 -7.97
N LYS A 158 8.00 -13.15 -8.34
CA LYS A 158 7.53 -13.16 -9.74
C LYS A 158 7.20 -11.75 -10.26
N ASP A 159 6.63 -10.94 -9.38
CA ASP A 159 6.17 -9.58 -9.70
C ASP A 159 7.16 -8.49 -9.22
N ASN A 160 8.37 -8.89 -8.83
CA ASN A 160 9.55 -8.07 -8.49
C ASN A 160 9.42 -7.13 -7.26
N TYR A 161 8.33 -7.17 -6.49
CA TYR A 161 8.14 -6.25 -5.36
C TYR A 161 8.46 -6.86 -3.97
N HIS A 162 8.41 -8.17 -3.82
CA HIS A 162 8.70 -8.79 -2.51
C HIS A 162 10.15 -8.63 -2.09
N PHE A 163 11.09 -8.71 -3.05
CA PHE A 163 12.50 -8.44 -2.79
C PHE A 163 12.74 -6.97 -2.45
N GLU A 164 12.05 -6.06 -3.12
CA GLU A 164 12.06 -4.63 -2.80
C GLU A 164 11.61 -4.38 -1.35
N HIS A 165 10.55 -5.02 -0.89
CA HIS A 165 10.08 -4.92 0.49
C HIS A 165 11.14 -5.37 1.51
N LEU A 166 11.80 -6.50 1.25
CA LEU A 166 12.89 -6.98 2.11
C LEU A 166 14.06 -6.00 2.14
N MET A 167 14.50 -5.54 0.97
CA MET A 167 15.62 -4.60 0.86
C MET A 167 15.29 -3.26 1.51
N SER A 168 14.08 -2.75 1.33
CA SER A 168 13.62 -1.51 1.97
C SER A 168 13.59 -1.64 3.48
N ALA A 169 13.12 -2.76 4.02
CA ALA A 169 13.11 -3.02 5.45
C ALA A 169 14.55 -3.08 6.03
N LEU A 170 15.49 -3.69 5.31
CA LEU A 170 16.91 -3.76 5.71
C LEU A 170 17.58 -2.38 5.62
N ALA A 171 17.33 -1.64 4.56
CA ALA A 171 17.87 -0.29 4.39
C ALA A 171 17.35 0.65 5.49
N LEU A 172 16.05 0.61 5.78
CA LEU A 172 15.44 1.39 6.85
C LEU A 172 16.07 1.08 8.22
N LYS A 173 16.33 -0.20 8.50
CA LYS A 173 17.01 -0.60 9.75
C LYS A 173 18.48 -0.15 9.80
N ALA A 174 19.17 -0.15 8.67
CA ALA A 174 20.59 0.23 8.61
C ALA A 174 20.82 1.74 8.61
N TYR A 175 19.95 2.52 7.98
CA TYR A 175 20.16 3.93 7.72
C TYR A 175 19.08 4.85 8.32
N GLY A 176 18.01 4.30 8.89
CA GLY A 176 16.86 5.07 9.37
C GLY A 176 16.05 5.67 8.21
N THR A 177 15.31 6.74 8.51
CA THR A 177 14.44 7.42 7.53
C THR A 177 15.17 8.48 6.70
N SER A 178 16.50 8.55 6.76
CA SER A 178 17.31 9.56 6.07
C SER A 178 17.82 9.12 4.68
N ILE A 179 17.13 8.16 4.05
CA ILE A 179 17.40 7.69 2.70
C ILE A 179 16.38 8.25 1.71
#